data_d70be6387eca1851fafac5da2fc84ca8
#
_entry.id   d70be6387eca1851fafac5da2fc84ca8
#
_cell.length_a   1.000
_cell.length_b   1.000
_cell.length_c   1.000
_cell.angle_alpha   90.00
_cell.angle_beta   90.00
_cell.angle_gamma   90.00
#
_symmetry.space_group_name_H-M   'P 1'
#
loop_
_entity.id
_entity.type
_entity.pdbx_description
1 polymer ?
#
loop_
_entity_poly.entity_id
_entity_poly.type
_entity_poly.pdbx_seq_one_letter_code
_entity_poly.pdbx_strand_id
1 'polypeptide(L)'
;MKINKKLIVNLSLIIFIGIFFIPPVAHESKILLNRILAFSPNVVKIEDRKSVKDFDWKLKDENWDFFNFEKSKGKVIFVHFWASWRVPSIAESQSIQKLYDEFGSQVDFYLITNEDRPPVEEFMAEYEYTFPVTYLIIGEKMPFDAEKVPSTFIIDRDGLIAVEKYGVANWHSDDVRNLLERLIAN
;
A
#
# COMPACT_ATOMS: atom_id res chain seq x y z
N MET A 1 -52.42 14.48 -12.18
CA MET A 1 -51.62 14.74 -10.94
C MET A 1 -50.24 15.26 -11.36
N LYS A 2 -49.95 16.56 -11.23
CA LYS A 2 -48.65 17.09 -11.58
C LYS A 2 -47.65 16.73 -10.49
N ILE A 3 -46.75 15.83 -10.77
CA ILE A 3 -45.70 15.43 -9.82
C ILE A 3 -44.78 16.64 -9.63
N ASN A 4 -44.61 17.07 -8.39
CA ASN A 4 -43.76 18.22 -8.04
C ASN A 4 -42.30 17.85 -8.28
N LYS A 5 -41.64 18.54 -9.24
CA LYS A 5 -40.20 18.32 -9.59
C LYS A 5 -39.30 18.37 -8.36
N LYS A 6 -39.57 19.28 -7.41
CA LYS A 6 -38.80 19.35 -6.13
C LYS A 6 -38.95 18.09 -5.28
N LEU A 7 -40.15 17.50 -5.25
CA LEU A 7 -40.39 16.24 -4.51
C LEU A 7 -39.61 15.09 -5.13
N ILE A 8 -39.58 14.98 -6.47
CA ILE A 8 -38.81 13.97 -7.17
C ILE A 8 -37.34 14.12 -6.86
N VAL A 9 -36.75 15.34 -6.97
CA VAL A 9 -35.34 15.62 -6.71
C VAL A 9 -34.98 15.29 -5.26
N ASN A 10 -35.79 15.70 -4.29
CA ASN A 10 -35.55 15.40 -2.87
C ASN A 10 -35.63 13.89 -2.61
N LEU A 11 -36.61 13.19 -3.18
CA LEU A 11 -36.74 11.73 -3.02
C LEU A 11 -35.54 11.01 -3.66
N SER A 12 -35.14 11.43 -4.85
CA SER A 12 -33.95 10.87 -5.52
C SER A 12 -32.67 11.11 -4.70
N LEU A 13 -32.54 12.27 -4.08
CA LEU A 13 -31.40 12.58 -3.21
C LEU A 13 -31.40 11.69 -1.95
N ILE A 14 -32.57 11.49 -1.33
CA ILE A 14 -32.71 10.61 -0.16
C ILE A 14 -32.35 9.17 -0.54
N ILE A 15 -32.87 8.67 -1.67
CA ILE A 15 -32.53 7.33 -2.18
C ILE A 15 -31.04 7.22 -2.47
N PHE A 16 -30.46 8.21 -3.14
CA PHE A 16 -29.03 8.24 -3.47
C PHE A 16 -28.16 8.18 -2.20
N ILE A 17 -28.48 9.00 -1.19
CA ILE A 17 -27.80 8.95 0.11
C ILE A 17 -28.03 7.60 0.80
N GLY A 18 -29.26 7.07 0.77
CA GLY A 18 -29.62 5.79 1.39
C GLY A 18 -28.83 4.60 0.82
N ILE A 19 -28.47 4.63 -0.46
CA ILE A 19 -27.66 3.58 -1.10
C ILE A 19 -26.28 3.44 -0.41
N PHE A 20 -25.67 4.54 0.04
CA PHE A 20 -24.40 4.50 0.75
C PHE A 20 -24.44 3.84 2.14
N PHE A 21 -25.63 3.57 2.68
CA PHE A 21 -25.80 2.81 3.92
C PHE A 21 -25.97 1.30 3.70
N ILE A 22 -26.08 0.85 2.44
CA ILE A 22 -26.07 -0.58 2.11
C ILE A 22 -24.63 -1.09 2.29
N PRO A 23 -24.36 -2.11 3.16
CA PRO A 23 -23.02 -2.51 3.54
C PRO A 23 -22.02 -2.72 2.38
N PRO A 24 -22.34 -3.48 1.31
CA PRO A 24 -21.40 -3.64 0.20
C PRO A 24 -21.13 -2.33 -0.54
N VAL A 25 -22.15 -1.50 -0.78
CA VAL A 25 -21.98 -0.19 -1.45
C VAL A 25 -21.18 0.78 -0.58
N ALA A 26 -21.42 0.76 0.73
CA ALA A 26 -20.67 1.58 1.68
C ALA A 26 -19.17 1.19 1.69
N HIS A 27 -18.85 -0.10 1.60
CA HIS A 27 -17.48 -0.60 1.55
C HIS A 27 -16.77 -0.11 0.27
N GLU A 28 -17.34 -0.40 -0.89
CA GLU A 28 -16.80 0.02 -2.18
C GLU A 28 -16.69 1.54 -2.33
N SER A 29 -17.67 2.28 -1.82
CA SER A 29 -17.63 3.76 -1.82
C SER A 29 -16.48 4.31 -1.00
N LYS A 30 -16.16 3.69 0.14
CA LYS A 30 -15.02 4.07 0.97
C LYS A 30 -13.69 3.77 0.27
N ILE A 31 -13.58 2.63 -0.41
CA ILE A 31 -12.40 2.28 -1.21
C ILE A 31 -12.21 3.32 -2.32
N LEU A 32 -13.26 3.60 -3.09
CA LEU A 32 -13.22 4.58 -4.16
C LEU A 32 -12.84 5.98 -3.66
N LEU A 33 -13.43 6.42 -2.54
CA LEU A 33 -13.10 7.73 -1.95
C LEU A 33 -11.63 7.79 -1.52
N ASN A 34 -11.10 6.75 -0.89
CA ASN A 34 -9.69 6.68 -0.54
C ASN A 34 -8.78 6.71 -1.78
N ARG A 35 -9.15 6.04 -2.89
CA ARG A 35 -8.42 6.10 -4.16
C ARG A 35 -8.38 7.51 -4.74
N ILE A 36 -9.51 8.21 -4.75
CA ILE A 36 -9.61 9.59 -5.27
C ILE A 36 -8.77 10.56 -4.42
N LEU A 37 -8.73 10.36 -3.10
CA LEU A 37 -7.97 11.17 -2.16
C LEU A 37 -6.52 10.70 -1.96
N ALA A 38 -6.09 9.68 -2.67
CA ALA A 38 -4.71 9.19 -2.65
C ALA A 38 -3.81 10.11 -3.49
N PHE A 39 -3.08 10.98 -2.82
CA PHE A 39 -2.08 11.85 -3.45
C PHE A 39 -0.70 11.20 -3.46
N SER A 40 0.22 11.73 -4.28
CA SER A 40 1.63 11.35 -4.24
C SER A 40 2.20 11.53 -2.83
N PRO A 41 3.02 10.59 -2.33
CA PRO A 41 3.71 10.77 -1.06
C PRO A 41 4.80 11.83 -1.18
N ASN A 42 5.13 12.47 -0.07
CA ASN A 42 6.25 13.41 -0.02
C ASN A 42 7.59 12.66 -0.06
N VAL A 43 8.51 13.15 -0.88
CA VAL A 43 9.89 12.65 -0.94
C VAL A 43 10.73 13.41 0.08
N VAL A 44 11.47 12.66 0.91
CA VAL A 44 12.39 13.23 1.91
C VAL A 44 13.65 13.74 1.19
N LYS A 45 14.09 14.96 1.50
CA LYS A 45 15.34 15.52 0.99
C LYS A 45 16.53 14.68 1.46
N ILE A 46 17.57 14.58 0.66
CA ILE A 46 18.73 13.70 0.93
C ILE A 46 19.35 14.00 2.30
N GLU A 47 19.48 15.27 2.64
CA GLU A 47 20.05 15.74 3.92
C GLU A 47 19.22 15.36 5.16
N ASP A 48 17.92 15.09 4.97
CA ASP A 48 16.97 14.77 6.05
C ASP A 48 16.64 13.27 6.13
N ARG A 49 17.17 12.45 5.21
CA ARG A 49 16.90 11.01 5.18
C ARG A 49 17.50 10.31 6.38
N LYS A 50 16.70 9.47 7.02
CA LYS A 50 17.16 8.55 8.07
C LYS A 50 17.66 7.27 7.43
N SER A 51 18.68 6.64 7.99
CA SER A 51 19.11 5.31 7.57
C SER A 51 18.24 4.23 8.23
N VAL A 52 18.04 3.12 7.52
CA VAL A 52 17.51 1.88 8.10
C VAL A 52 18.48 1.43 9.17
N LYS A 53 17.99 1.23 10.41
CA LYS A 53 18.81 0.95 11.59
C LYS A 53 19.52 -0.39 11.52
N ASP A 54 18.82 -1.38 10.98
CA ASP A 54 19.30 -2.74 10.90
C ASP A 54 18.64 -3.47 9.72
N PHE A 55 19.42 -4.24 8.98
CA PHE A 55 18.93 -5.10 7.91
C PHE A 55 18.78 -6.57 8.36
N ASP A 56 19.30 -6.93 9.53
CA ASP A 56 19.12 -8.28 10.10
C ASP A 56 17.70 -8.40 10.65
N TRP A 57 16.79 -8.69 9.76
CA TRP A 57 15.37 -8.86 10.05
C TRP A 57 14.80 -10.07 9.33
N LYS A 58 14.30 -11.03 10.10
CA LYS A 58 13.75 -12.27 9.57
C LYS A 58 12.29 -12.12 9.22
N LEU A 59 11.93 -12.61 8.06
CA LEU A 59 10.59 -12.57 7.48
C LEU A 59 10.25 -13.94 6.88
N LYS A 60 9.00 -14.12 6.46
CA LYS A 60 8.56 -15.26 5.65
C LYS A 60 8.02 -14.75 4.32
N ASP A 61 8.30 -15.48 3.26
CA ASP A 61 7.72 -15.24 1.95
C ASP A 61 6.30 -15.85 1.82
N GLU A 62 5.73 -15.77 0.63
CA GLU A 62 4.41 -16.32 0.29
C GLU A 62 4.31 -17.85 0.44
N ASN A 63 5.43 -18.57 0.36
CA ASN A 63 5.51 -20.02 0.58
C ASN A 63 5.76 -20.39 2.05
N TRP A 64 5.88 -19.37 2.92
CA TRP A 64 6.27 -19.47 4.34
C TRP A 64 7.72 -19.91 4.55
N ASP A 65 8.55 -19.76 3.53
CA ASP A 65 9.99 -19.96 3.66
C ASP A 65 10.62 -18.76 4.35
N PHE A 66 11.52 -19.05 5.30
CA PHE A 66 12.23 -18.01 6.04
C PHE A 66 13.30 -17.37 5.18
N PHE A 67 13.38 -16.06 5.24
CA PHE A 67 14.48 -15.31 4.66
C PHE A 67 14.87 -14.11 5.53
N ASN A 68 16.03 -13.51 5.23
CA ASN A 68 16.51 -12.32 5.91
C ASN A 68 16.43 -11.10 4.96
N PHE A 69 15.93 -9.98 5.48
CA PHE A 69 15.82 -8.71 4.77
C PHE A 69 17.19 -8.17 4.30
N GLU A 70 18.29 -8.63 4.96
CA GLU A 70 19.66 -8.28 4.60
C GLU A 70 20.00 -8.59 3.13
N LYS A 71 19.33 -9.54 2.48
CA LYS A 71 19.50 -9.85 1.04
C LYS A 71 19.23 -8.66 0.12
N SER A 72 18.52 -7.64 0.61
CA SER A 72 18.18 -6.41 -0.15
C SER A 72 19.10 -5.23 0.15
N LYS A 73 20.13 -5.42 0.99
CA LYS A 73 21.12 -4.38 1.25
C LYS A 73 21.85 -3.99 -0.04
N GLY A 74 21.94 -2.70 -0.31
CA GLY A 74 22.53 -2.17 -1.55
C GLY A 74 21.57 -2.12 -2.74
N LYS A 75 20.30 -2.40 -2.54
CA LYS A 75 19.25 -2.30 -3.56
C LYS A 75 18.25 -1.20 -3.23
N VAL A 76 17.45 -0.80 -4.23
CA VAL A 76 16.26 0.01 -4.00
C VAL A 76 15.15 -0.90 -3.49
N ILE A 77 14.49 -0.50 -2.40
CA ILE A 77 13.51 -1.34 -1.71
C ILE A 77 12.21 -0.56 -1.50
N PHE A 78 11.10 -1.21 -1.78
CA PHE A 78 9.74 -0.76 -1.46
C PHE A 78 9.18 -1.64 -0.35
N VAL A 79 9.01 -1.10 0.85
CA VAL A 79 8.42 -1.78 2.01
C VAL A 79 7.05 -1.20 2.29
N HIS A 80 6.04 -2.05 2.32
CA HIS A 80 4.66 -1.64 2.54
C HIS A 80 3.98 -2.56 3.56
N PHE A 81 3.55 -2.00 4.68
CA PHE A 81 2.76 -2.69 5.70
C PHE A 81 1.28 -2.51 5.41
N TRP A 82 0.55 -3.62 5.29
CA TRP A 82 -0.84 -3.61 4.86
C TRP A 82 -1.69 -4.70 5.54
N ALA A 83 -2.99 -4.66 5.29
CA ALA A 83 -3.91 -5.71 5.69
C ALA A 83 -5.07 -5.82 4.69
N SER A 84 -5.45 -7.06 4.36
CA SER A 84 -6.47 -7.37 3.35
C SER A 84 -7.86 -6.83 3.68
N TRP A 85 -8.17 -6.68 4.96
CA TRP A 85 -9.47 -6.20 5.47
C TRP A 85 -9.52 -4.68 5.67
N ARG A 86 -8.40 -3.95 5.56
CA ARG A 86 -8.37 -2.51 5.78
C ARG A 86 -8.66 -1.73 4.51
N VAL A 87 -9.76 -0.97 4.52
CA VAL A 87 -10.17 -0.12 3.38
C VAL A 87 -9.03 0.76 2.82
N PRO A 88 -8.21 1.45 3.63
CA PRO A 88 -7.06 2.20 3.13
C PRO A 88 -6.04 1.34 2.37
N SER A 89 -5.71 0.14 2.88
CA SER A 89 -4.78 -0.79 2.21
C SER A 89 -5.36 -1.29 0.89
N ILE A 90 -6.64 -1.69 0.87
CA ILE A 90 -7.35 -2.12 -0.33
C ILE A 90 -7.33 -0.99 -1.39
N ALA A 91 -7.55 0.25 -0.96
CA ALA A 91 -7.62 1.38 -1.86
C ALA A 91 -6.31 1.63 -2.63
N GLU A 92 -5.15 1.43 -1.99
CA GLU A 92 -3.85 1.68 -2.63
C GLU A 92 -3.25 0.45 -3.32
N SER A 93 -3.73 -0.77 -3.04
CA SER A 93 -3.21 -2.02 -3.63
C SER A 93 -3.17 -2.00 -5.16
N GLN A 94 -4.16 -1.39 -5.81
CA GLN A 94 -4.17 -1.25 -7.27
C GLN A 94 -2.99 -0.39 -7.80
N SER A 95 -2.66 0.70 -7.10
CA SER A 95 -1.52 1.54 -7.50
C SER A 95 -0.18 0.86 -7.18
N ILE A 96 -0.13 0.05 -6.13
CA ILE A 96 1.02 -0.79 -5.79
C ILE A 96 1.22 -1.88 -6.83
N GLN A 97 0.15 -2.56 -7.28
CA GLN A 97 0.26 -3.56 -8.35
C GLN A 97 0.86 -2.96 -9.61
N LYS A 98 0.36 -1.81 -10.05
CA LYS A 98 0.91 -1.12 -11.23
C LYS A 98 2.39 -0.75 -11.07
N LEU A 99 2.77 -0.30 -9.87
CA LEU A 99 4.16 0.02 -9.58
C LEU A 99 5.03 -1.24 -9.60
N TYR A 100 4.53 -2.35 -9.06
CA TYR A 100 5.20 -3.65 -9.09
C TYR A 100 5.35 -4.18 -10.52
N ASP A 101 4.31 -4.08 -11.36
CA ASP A 101 4.36 -4.49 -12.78
C ASP A 101 5.46 -3.73 -13.54
N GLU A 102 5.70 -2.46 -13.20
CA GLU A 102 6.69 -1.62 -13.88
C GLU A 102 8.11 -1.81 -13.32
N PHE A 103 8.27 -1.93 -12.00
CA PHE A 103 9.56 -1.87 -11.32
C PHE A 103 9.97 -3.17 -10.59
N GLY A 104 9.14 -4.19 -10.54
CA GLY A 104 9.38 -5.40 -9.75
C GLY A 104 10.63 -6.20 -10.13
N SER A 105 11.19 -5.97 -11.34
CA SER A 105 12.46 -6.57 -11.75
C SER A 105 13.71 -5.79 -11.29
N GLN A 106 13.56 -4.57 -10.78
CA GLN A 106 14.65 -3.65 -10.45
C GLN A 106 14.62 -3.18 -9.00
N VAL A 107 13.46 -3.30 -8.35
CA VAL A 107 13.20 -2.90 -6.96
C VAL A 107 12.74 -4.12 -6.17
N ASP A 108 13.28 -4.31 -4.99
CA ASP A 108 12.83 -5.37 -4.09
C ASP A 108 11.55 -4.91 -3.37
N PHE A 109 10.43 -5.59 -3.64
CA PHE A 109 9.12 -5.30 -3.03
C PHE A 109 8.86 -6.22 -1.84
N TYR A 110 8.45 -5.62 -0.73
CA TYR A 110 8.04 -6.29 0.50
C TYR A 110 6.66 -5.77 0.92
N LEU A 111 5.59 -6.50 0.54
CA LEU A 111 4.21 -6.21 0.94
C LEU A 111 3.92 -7.01 2.20
N ILE A 112 4.13 -6.37 3.35
CA ILE A 112 4.24 -7.04 4.65
C ILE A 112 2.89 -7.01 5.38
N THR A 113 2.44 -8.19 5.81
CA THR A 113 1.26 -8.35 6.66
C THR A 113 1.56 -9.24 7.87
N ASN A 114 0.72 -9.12 8.90
CA ASN A 114 0.72 -10.01 10.06
C ASN A 114 -0.50 -10.95 10.08
N GLU A 115 -1.22 -11.02 8.98
CA GLU A 115 -2.38 -11.89 8.83
C GLU A 115 -1.97 -13.34 8.58
N ASP A 116 -2.92 -14.27 8.81
CA ASP A 116 -2.79 -15.65 8.34
C ASP A 116 -2.91 -15.72 6.81
N ARG A 117 -2.40 -16.81 6.22
CA ARG A 117 -2.40 -16.99 4.76
C ARG A 117 -3.78 -16.96 4.10
N PRO A 118 -4.79 -17.71 4.61
CA PRO A 118 -6.04 -17.89 3.86
C PRO A 118 -6.74 -16.56 3.47
N PRO A 119 -6.94 -15.60 4.38
CA PRO A 119 -7.58 -14.32 4.01
C PRO A 119 -6.75 -13.49 3.03
N VAL A 120 -5.42 -13.59 3.09
CA VAL A 120 -4.51 -12.90 2.18
C VAL A 120 -4.55 -13.53 0.80
N GLU A 121 -4.51 -14.86 0.70
CA GLU A 121 -4.61 -15.60 -0.56
C GLU A 121 -5.96 -15.36 -1.24
N GLU A 122 -7.06 -15.32 -0.48
CA GLU A 122 -8.40 -14.98 -0.98
C GLU A 122 -8.42 -13.56 -1.57
N PHE A 123 -7.87 -12.60 -0.83
CA PHE A 123 -7.76 -11.21 -1.30
C PHE A 123 -6.94 -11.10 -2.58
N MET A 124 -5.76 -11.74 -2.63
CA MET A 124 -4.89 -11.73 -3.81
C MET A 124 -5.59 -12.32 -5.04
N ALA A 125 -6.33 -13.42 -4.84
CA ALA A 125 -7.08 -14.07 -5.92
C ALA A 125 -8.29 -13.24 -6.36
N GLU A 126 -9.04 -12.64 -5.43
CA GLU A 126 -10.22 -11.81 -5.72
C GLU A 126 -9.88 -10.59 -6.59
N TYR A 127 -8.73 -9.94 -6.28
CA TYR A 127 -8.30 -8.73 -6.98
C TYR A 127 -7.27 -9.00 -8.10
N GLU A 128 -6.94 -10.27 -8.35
CA GLU A 128 -5.94 -10.71 -9.35
C GLU A 128 -4.56 -10.04 -9.18
N TYR A 129 -4.15 -9.81 -7.91
CA TYR A 129 -2.86 -9.22 -7.61
C TYR A 129 -1.74 -10.26 -7.64
N THR A 130 -0.56 -9.82 -8.12
CA THR A 130 0.64 -10.66 -8.30
C THR A 130 1.88 -10.12 -7.59
N PHE A 131 1.77 -9.01 -6.86
CA PHE A 131 2.87 -8.53 -6.05
C PHE A 131 3.23 -9.53 -4.93
N PRO A 132 4.51 -9.63 -4.51
CA PRO A 132 4.92 -10.61 -3.51
C PRO A 132 4.35 -10.28 -2.13
N VAL A 133 3.82 -11.28 -1.44
CA VAL A 133 3.37 -11.14 -0.06
C VAL A 133 4.48 -11.58 0.89
N THR A 134 4.69 -10.79 1.92
CA THR A 134 5.66 -11.05 2.98
C THR A 134 4.94 -11.10 4.33
N TYR A 135 5.29 -12.07 5.16
CA TYR A 135 4.66 -12.27 6.47
C TYR A 135 5.62 -11.92 7.60
N LEU A 136 5.11 -11.17 8.58
CA LEU A 136 5.83 -10.86 9.81
C LEU A 136 6.04 -12.12 10.66
N ILE A 137 7.17 -12.16 11.34
CA ILE A 137 7.45 -13.14 12.40
C ILE A 137 7.21 -12.45 13.74
N ILE A 138 6.30 -12.99 14.53
CA ILE A 138 5.97 -12.44 15.85
C ILE A 138 7.22 -12.49 16.75
N GLY A 139 7.54 -11.34 17.36
CA GLY A 139 8.69 -11.19 18.25
C GLY A 139 9.98 -10.72 17.58
N GLU A 140 10.05 -10.70 16.27
CA GLU A 140 11.17 -10.08 15.56
C GLU A 140 11.10 -8.55 15.68
N LYS A 141 12.27 -7.93 15.86
CA LYS A 141 12.39 -6.47 15.97
C LYS A 141 12.38 -5.85 14.59
N MET A 142 11.35 -5.07 14.30
CA MET A 142 11.24 -4.34 13.03
C MET A 142 12.23 -3.17 12.96
N PRO A 143 12.90 -2.97 11.81
CA PRO A 143 13.76 -1.80 11.59
C PRO A 143 12.99 -0.51 11.32
N PHE A 144 11.67 -0.59 11.16
CA PHE A 144 10.77 0.50 10.82
C PHE A 144 9.77 0.77 11.95
N ASP A 145 9.34 2.03 12.06
CA ASP A 145 8.19 2.41 12.88
C ASP A 145 6.92 2.23 12.05
N ALA A 146 6.30 1.05 12.13
CA ALA A 146 5.14 0.66 11.35
C ALA A 146 3.90 0.37 12.23
N GLU A 147 3.73 1.11 13.34
CA GLU A 147 2.59 0.94 14.25
C GLU A 147 1.22 1.16 13.56
N LYS A 148 1.19 1.91 12.48
CA LYS A 148 -0.03 2.23 11.72
C LYS A 148 -0.02 1.56 10.36
N VAL A 149 -1.10 0.87 10.01
CA VAL A 149 -1.32 0.25 8.70
C VAL A 149 -2.39 1.04 7.94
N PRO A 150 -2.19 1.42 6.67
CA PRO A 150 -0.97 1.20 5.88
C PRO A 150 0.17 2.16 6.24
N SER A 151 1.39 1.68 6.09
CA SER A 151 2.61 2.50 6.12
C SER A 151 3.62 1.99 5.10
N THR A 152 4.33 2.91 4.46
CA THR A 152 5.23 2.59 3.35
C THR A 152 6.54 3.33 3.48
N PHE A 153 7.62 2.62 3.13
CA PHE A 153 8.97 3.14 3.11
C PHE A 153 9.61 2.81 1.75
N ILE A 154 10.20 3.80 1.10
CA ILE A 154 11.07 3.59 -0.06
C ILE A 154 12.49 3.86 0.39
N ILE A 155 13.39 2.91 0.17
CA ILE A 155 14.76 2.93 0.64
C ILE A 155 15.68 2.91 -0.58
N ASP A 156 16.70 3.78 -0.58
CA ASP A 156 17.70 3.81 -1.63
C ASP A 156 18.81 2.78 -1.39
N ARG A 157 19.77 2.69 -2.33
CA ARG A 157 20.88 1.73 -2.27
C ARG A 157 21.83 1.94 -1.09
N ASP A 158 21.90 3.16 -0.57
CA ASP A 158 22.69 3.49 0.63
C ASP A 158 21.99 3.15 1.93
N GLY A 159 20.74 2.61 1.84
CA GLY A 159 19.91 2.28 2.99
C GLY A 159 19.24 3.51 3.61
N LEU A 160 19.14 4.62 2.88
CA LEU A 160 18.47 5.84 3.34
C LEU A 160 16.98 5.84 2.92
N ILE A 161 16.13 6.23 3.83
CA ILE A 161 14.67 6.28 3.62
C ILE A 161 14.30 7.52 2.82
N ALA A 162 14.03 7.33 1.53
CA ALA A 162 13.65 8.39 0.61
C ALA A 162 12.17 8.78 0.71
N VAL A 163 11.30 7.85 1.14
CA VAL A 163 9.88 8.08 1.43
C VAL A 163 9.52 7.37 2.71
N GLU A 164 8.84 8.09 3.62
CA GLU A 164 8.20 7.55 4.81
C GLU A 164 6.75 8.06 4.81
N LYS A 165 5.77 7.19 4.59
CA LYS A 165 4.37 7.56 4.45
C LYS A 165 3.46 6.70 5.32
N TYR A 166 2.63 7.36 6.10
CA TYR A 166 1.54 6.75 6.87
C TYR A 166 0.20 7.09 6.23
N GLY A 167 -0.66 6.09 6.07
CA GLY A 167 -1.95 6.23 5.40
C GLY A 167 -1.84 6.17 3.88
N VAL A 168 -2.97 6.34 3.21
CA VAL A 168 -3.15 6.13 1.77
C VAL A 168 -2.29 7.07 0.92
N ALA A 169 -1.72 6.50 -0.15
CA ALA A 169 -1.05 7.26 -1.20
C ALA A 169 -1.27 6.63 -2.58
N ASN A 170 -1.05 7.40 -3.64
CA ASN A 170 -0.98 6.89 -5.00
C ASN A 170 0.48 6.49 -5.33
N TRP A 171 0.74 5.20 -5.25
CA TRP A 171 2.10 4.66 -5.44
C TRP A 171 2.54 4.62 -6.90
N HIS A 172 1.62 4.67 -7.86
CA HIS A 172 1.93 4.75 -9.29
C HIS A 172 1.81 6.18 -9.85
N SER A 173 2.02 7.19 -9.01
CA SER A 173 2.10 8.59 -9.46
C SER A 173 3.42 8.87 -10.17
N ASP A 174 3.45 9.88 -11.04
CA ASP A 174 4.66 10.29 -11.75
C ASP A 174 5.81 10.65 -10.79
N ASP A 175 5.50 11.26 -9.64
CA ASP A 175 6.51 11.59 -8.63
C ASP A 175 7.22 10.35 -8.08
N VAL A 176 6.45 9.28 -7.79
CA VAL A 176 7.00 8.02 -7.27
C VAL A 176 7.80 7.28 -8.36
N ARG A 177 7.27 7.22 -9.58
CA ARG A 177 7.94 6.58 -10.71
C ARG A 177 9.28 7.27 -11.01
N ASN A 178 9.26 8.60 -11.16
CA ASN A 178 10.46 9.40 -11.36
C ASN A 178 11.47 9.28 -10.18
N LEU A 179 10.96 9.10 -8.95
CA LEU A 179 11.84 8.84 -7.81
C LEU A 179 12.54 7.48 -7.96
N LEU A 180 11.78 6.41 -8.22
CA LEU A 180 12.36 5.06 -8.37
C LEU A 180 13.36 5.00 -9.52
N GLU A 181 13.06 5.60 -10.68
CA GLU A 181 14.00 5.70 -11.80
C GLU A 181 15.33 6.34 -11.37
N ARG A 182 15.28 7.45 -10.62
CA ARG A 182 16.49 8.11 -10.10
C ARG A 182 17.25 7.25 -9.09
N LEU A 183 16.54 6.54 -8.19
CA LEU A 183 17.19 5.70 -7.20
C LEU A 183 17.81 4.44 -7.81
N ILE A 184 17.24 3.94 -8.90
CA ILE A 184 17.78 2.80 -9.66
C ILE A 184 19.01 3.19 -10.48
N ALA A 185 19.05 4.42 -11.00
CA ALA A 185 20.13 4.91 -11.84
C ALA A 185 21.40 5.28 -11.06
N ASN A 186 21.30 5.57 -9.77
CA ASN A 186 22.42 5.92 -8.87
C ASN A 186 22.99 4.67 -8.20
#